data_eab66755fc18b8a260962e5a6fdc6fbd
#
_entry.id   eab66755fc18b8a260962e5a6fdc6fbd
#
_cell.length_a   1.000
_cell.length_b   1.000
_cell.length_c   1.000
_cell.angle_alpha   90.00
_cell.angle_beta   90.00
_cell.angle_gamma   90.00
#
_symmetry.space_group_name_H-M   'P 1'
#
loop_
_entity.id
_entity.type
_entity.pdbx_description
1 polymer ?
#
loop_
_entity_poly.entity_id
_entity_poly.type
_entity_poly.pdbx_seq_one_letter_code
_entity_poly.pdbx_strand_id
1 'polypeptide(L)'
;MAIVDNNIDKEPKWYALHVYSGYENIAKQNLEITIDKYGLENRIFNIVIPMEDELVEKRGKKVLVPKKTMPGYILVKMIYGDDIWHAVTRTQYITGFVGPKGRPESITDEEARRMGVEGGANSSEAKVELSVNIGDIVEIIEGSLASFVGTVKSIDAENQKLVCLVEMFGRESEVELSFSQVRQKLG
;
A
#
# COMPACT_ATOMS: atom_id res chain seq x y z
N MET A 1 -11.71 28.75 -30.04
CA MET A 1 -10.34 28.77 -29.52
C MET A 1 -10.23 27.82 -28.37
N ALA A 2 -9.63 26.70 -28.59
CA ALA A 2 -9.45 25.73 -27.51
C ALA A 2 -8.47 26.33 -26.49
N ILE A 3 -8.96 26.61 -25.31
CA ILE A 3 -8.09 26.86 -24.18
C ILE A 3 -7.37 25.56 -23.91
N VAL A 4 -6.14 25.47 -24.33
CA VAL A 4 -5.29 24.36 -23.93
C VAL A 4 -5.11 24.53 -22.43
N ASP A 5 -5.82 23.70 -21.68
CA ASP A 5 -5.61 23.58 -20.25
C ASP A 5 -4.20 23.04 -20.04
N ASN A 6 -3.23 23.96 -19.96
CA ASN A 6 -1.84 23.60 -19.70
C ASN A 6 -1.59 23.13 -18.26
N ASN A 7 -2.66 22.95 -17.49
CA ASN A 7 -2.59 22.56 -16.08
C ASN A 7 -2.90 21.08 -15.83
N ILE A 8 -3.07 20.29 -16.86
CA ILE A 8 -3.22 18.84 -16.69
C ILE A 8 -1.82 18.24 -16.74
N ASP A 9 -1.31 17.85 -15.61
CA ASP A 9 -0.13 16.98 -15.55
C ASP A 9 -0.47 15.69 -16.31
N LYS A 10 0.30 15.38 -17.32
CA LYS A 10 0.08 14.19 -18.14
C LYS A 10 0.61 12.92 -17.48
N GLU A 11 1.40 13.07 -16.43
CA GLU A 11 2.01 11.96 -15.71
C GLU A 11 1.46 11.88 -14.30
N PRO A 12 1.21 10.65 -13.79
CA PRO A 12 0.81 10.48 -12.41
C PRO A 12 1.91 10.96 -11.46
N LYS A 13 1.50 11.76 -10.48
CA LYS A 13 2.39 12.25 -9.42
C LYS A 13 1.74 12.01 -8.06
N TRP A 14 2.55 12.00 -7.02
CA TRP A 14 2.06 11.90 -5.67
C TRP A 14 1.68 13.27 -5.12
N TYR A 15 0.53 13.31 -4.44
CA TYR A 15 0.02 14.50 -3.75
C TYR A 15 -0.39 14.11 -2.34
N ALA A 16 -0.18 15.02 -1.39
CA ALA A 16 -0.64 14.84 -0.02
C ALA A 16 -1.99 15.54 0.16
N LEU A 17 -2.89 14.88 0.85
CA LEU A 17 -4.19 15.41 1.23
C LEU A 17 -4.27 15.57 2.74
N HIS A 18 -4.79 16.71 3.19
CA HIS A 18 -5.20 16.87 4.58
C HIS A 18 -6.53 16.20 4.83
N VAL A 19 -6.60 15.39 5.86
CA VAL A 19 -7.82 14.75 6.32
C VAL A 19 -7.96 14.98 7.84
N TYR A 20 -9.16 14.77 8.35
CA TYR A 20 -9.33 14.82 9.81
C TYR A 20 -8.54 13.68 10.47
N SER A 21 -7.74 14.03 11.47
CA SER A 21 -6.93 13.07 12.21
C SER A 21 -7.81 12.00 12.86
N GLY A 22 -7.46 10.74 12.67
CA GLY A 22 -8.27 9.60 13.10
C GLY A 22 -9.28 9.11 12.07
N TYR A 23 -9.52 9.89 11.02
CA TYR A 23 -10.49 9.55 9.96
C TYR A 23 -9.82 9.19 8.63
N GLU A 24 -8.54 8.89 8.63
CA GLU A 24 -7.77 8.59 7.41
C GLU A 24 -8.33 7.40 6.64
N ASN A 25 -8.70 6.33 7.33
CA ASN A 25 -9.29 5.14 6.70
C ASN A 25 -10.66 5.45 6.08
N ILE A 26 -11.49 6.21 6.78
CA ILE A 26 -12.82 6.60 6.29
C ILE A 26 -12.68 7.56 5.11
N ALA A 27 -11.76 8.51 5.20
CA ALA A 27 -11.47 9.43 4.10
C ALA A 27 -11.00 8.68 2.84
N LYS A 28 -10.12 7.70 3.01
CA LYS A 28 -9.69 6.82 1.91
C LYS A 28 -10.85 6.09 1.27
N GLN A 29 -11.72 5.46 2.07
CA GLN A 29 -12.91 4.77 1.57
C GLN A 29 -13.85 5.71 0.83
N ASN A 30 -14.08 6.90 1.37
CA ASN A 30 -14.93 7.90 0.73
C ASN A 30 -14.33 8.37 -0.60
N LEU A 31 -13.02 8.50 -0.68
CA LEU A 31 -12.35 8.84 -1.92
C LEU A 31 -12.46 7.72 -2.95
N GLU A 32 -12.33 6.47 -2.54
CA GLU A 32 -12.53 5.30 -3.41
C GLU A 32 -13.97 5.28 -3.98
N ILE A 33 -14.96 5.58 -3.15
CA ILE A 33 -16.36 5.71 -3.59
C ILE A 33 -16.50 6.85 -4.60
N THR A 34 -15.86 7.97 -4.36
CA THR A 34 -15.85 9.12 -5.28
C THR A 34 -15.24 8.75 -6.64
N ILE A 35 -14.14 7.99 -6.62
CA ILE A 35 -13.50 7.51 -7.84
C ILE A 35 -14.46 6.64 -8.66
N ASP A 36 -15.11 5.69 -8.03
CA ASP A 36 -16.09 4.82 -8.68
C ASP A 36 -17.31 5.60 -9.21
N LYS A 37 -17.81 6.52 -8.40
CA LYS A 37 -18.99 7.31 -8.74
C LYS A 37 -18.79 8.20 -9.96
N TYR A 38 -17.63 8.79 -10.10
CA TYR A 38 -17.33 9.73 -11.19
C TYR A 38 -16.43 9.15 -12.29
N GLY A 39 -16.09 7.87 -12.21
CA GLY A 39 -15.26 7.19 -13.22
C GLY A 39 -13.83 7.73 -13.31
N LEU A 40 -13.20 7.95 -12.17
CA LEU A 40 -11.87 8.57 -12.10
C LEU A 40 -10.73 7.56 -12.02
N GLU A 41 -10.97 6.29 -12.32
CA GLU A 41 -10.00 5.21 -12.22
C GLU A 41 -8.78 5.42 -13.12
N ASN A 42 -8.97 6.12 -14.23
CA ASN A 42 -7.90 6.47 -15.17
C ASN A 42 -7.08 7.70 -14.74
N ARG A 43 -7.48 8.34 -13.66
CA ARG A 43 -6.87 9.58 -13.17
C ARG A 43 -6.32 9.46 -11.77
N ILE A 44 -6.95 8.67 -10.92
CA ILE A 44 -6.50 8.39 -9.54
C ILE A 44 -6.11 6.92 -9.46
N PHE A 45 -4.83 6.65 -9.27
CA PHE A 45 -4.28 5.29 -9.37
C PHE A 45 -4.03 4.64 -8.02
N ASN A 46 -3.66 5.42 -7.01
CA ASN A 46 -3.28 4.85 -5.73
C ASN A 46 -3.60 5.82 -4.59
N ILE A 47 -4.10 5.27 -3.48
CA ILE A 47 -4.39 6.01 -2.27
C ILE A 47 -3.71 5.28 -1.12
N VAL A 48 -2.79 5.95 -0.43
CA VAL A 48 -1.98 5.34 0.62
C VAL A 48 -2.05 6.17 1.89
N ILE A 49 -2.29 5.50 3.00
CA ILE A 49 -2.11 6.08 4.33
C ILE A 49 -0.66 5.81 4.73
N PRO A 50 0.17 6.86 4.91
CA PRO A 50 1.58 6.65 5.26
C PRO A 50 1.70 5.90 6.58
N MET A 51 2.37 4.76 6.54
CA MET A 51 2.55 3.85 7.68
C MET A 51 4.01 3.47 7.83
N GLU A 52 4.43 3.29 9.04
CA GLU A 52 5.74 2.77 9.39
C GLU A 52 5.57 1.67 10.42
N ASP A 53 6.38 0.64 10.31
CA ASP A 53 6.35 -0.42 11.32
C ASP A 53 7.14 0.03 12.55
N GLU A 54 6.46 0.07 13.68
CA GLU A 54 7.08 0.39 14.97
C GLU A 54 7.27 -0.89 15.78
N LEU A 55 8.48 -1.06 16.30
CA LEU A 55 8.78 -2.18 17.19
C LEU A 55 8.24 -1.88 18.58
N VAL A 56 7.21 -2.62 18.97
CA VAL A 56 6.55 -2.47 20.28
C VAL A 56 6.74 -3.73 21.11
N GLU A 57 6.99 -3.58 22.38
CA GLU A 57 7.05 -4.69 23.31
C GLU A 57 5.66 -5.00 23.87
N LYS A 58 5.13 -6.17 23.56
CA LYS A 58 3.88 -6.68 24.11
C LYS A 58 4.13 -8.01 24.81
N ARG A 59 3.82 -8.07 26.11
CA ARG A 59 3.97 -9.30 26.94
C ARG A 59 5.38 -9.90 26.86
N GLY A 60 6.42 -9.05 26.89
CA GLY A 60 7.81 -9.49 26.81
C GLY A 60 8.29 -9.89 25.42
N LYS A 61 7.46 -9.74 24.39
CA LYS A 61 7.81 -10.03 23.00
C LYS A 61 7.84 -8.74 22.17
N LYS A 62 8.87 -8.59 21.37
CA LYS A 62 8.97 -7.48 20.40
C LYS A 62 8.12 -7.81 19.19
N VAL A 63 7.11 -6.98 18.92
CA VAL A 63 6.17 -7.12 17.81
C VAL A 63 6.22 -5.88 16.95
N LEU A 64 6.23 -6.07 15.62
CA LEU A 64 6.09 -4.96 14.67
C LEU A 64 4.62 -4.58 14.57
N VAL A 65 4.31 -3.34 14.90
CA VAL A 65 2.95 -2.79 14.82
C VAL A 65 2.94 -1.64 13.83
N PRO A 66 2.00 -1.62 12.87
CA PRO A 66 1.90 -0.51 11.95
C PRO A 66 1.47 0.76 12.69
N LYS A 67 2.19 1.84 12.44
CA LYS A 67 1.94 3.17 12.99
C LYS A 67 1.83 4.17 11.86
N LYS A 68 0.88 5.08 11.96
CA LYS A 68 0.75 6.18 11.00
C LYS A 68 1.91 7.15 11.18
N THR A 69 2.71 7.35 10.13
CA THR A 69 3.83 8.29 10.15
C THR A 69 3.37 9.74 10.10
N MET A 70 2.25 9.98 9.43
CA MET A 70 1.68 11.32 9.26
C MET A 70 0.18 11.30 9.56
N PRO A 71 -0.22 11.32 10.85
CA PRO A 71 -1.65 11.42 11.17
C PRO A 71 -2.28 12.69 10.59
N GLY A 72 -3.46 12.55 9.99
CA GLY A 72 -4.15 13.65 9.32
C GLY A 72 -3.76 13.87 7.87
N TYR A 73 -2.99 12.93 7.28
CA TYR A 73 -2.59 13.00 5.87
C TYR A 73 -2.81 11.66 5.18
N ILE A 74 -3.15 11.72 3.90
CA ILE A 74 -3.11 10.57 2.99
C ILE A 74 -2.35 10.97 1.74
N LEU A 75 -1.68 10.02 1.10
CA LEU A 75 -0.97 10.23 -0.15
C LEU A 75 -1.75 9.62 -1.30
N VAL A 76 -1.88 10.37 -2.38
CA VAL A 76 -2.64 9.93 -3.56
C VAL A 76 -1.78 10.11 -4.80
N LYS A 77 -1.67 9.04 -5.57
CA LYS A 77 -1.02 9.08 -6.89
C LYS A 77 -2.07 9.32 -7.95
N MET A 78 -1.99 10.45 -8.63
CA MET A 78 -3.00 10.86 -9.60
C MET A 78 -2.46 11.77 -10.69
N ILE A 79 -3.22 11.87 -11.76
CA ILE A 79 -3.03 12.90 -12.78
C ILE A 79 -3.90 14.09 -12.37
N TYR A 80 -3.24 15.16 -11.94
CA TYR A 80 -3.93 16.36 -11.47
C TYR A 80 -4.70 17.06 -12.57
N GLY A 81 -5.84 17.63 -12.21
CA GLY A 81 -6.67 18.48 -13.05
C GLY A 81 -7.73 19.17 -12.19
N ASP A 82 -8.34 20.23 -12.69
CA ASP A 82 -9.35 20.98 -11.93
C ASP A 82 -10.56 20.12 -11.57
N ASP A 83 -10.97 19.24 -12.48
CA ASP A 83 -12.04 18.28 -12.24
C ASP A 83 -11.73 17.31 -11.09
N ILE A 84 -10.49 16.84 -11.05
CA ILE A 84 -10.01 15.96 -9.97
C ILE A 84 -9.93 16.75 -8.66
N TRP A 85 -9.43 17.95 -8.70
CA TRP A 85 -9.36 18.83 -7.52
C TRP A 85 -10.74 19.00 -6.87
N HIS A 86 -11.76 19.30 -7.68
CA HIS A 86 -13.14 19.44 -7.19
C HIS A 86 -13.70 18.14 -6.61
N ALA A 87 -13.49 17.02 -7.29
CA ALA A 87 -13.96 15.71 -6.83
C ALA A 87 -13.33 15.32 -5.49
N VAL A 88 -12.02 15.50 -5.37
CA VAL A 88 -11.26 15.16 -4.17
C VAL A 88 -11.61 16.06 -2.99
N THR A 89 -11.67 17.37 -3.20
CA THR A 89 -11.95 18.32 -2.12
C THR A 89 -13.40 18.27 -1.63
N ARG A 90 -14.32 17.75 -2.42
CA ARG A 90 -15.69 17.50 -2.01
C ARG A 90 -15.89 16.21 -1.25
N THR A 91 -14.90 15.35 -1.23
CA THR A 91 -14.98 14.08 -0.51
C THR A 91 -15.01 14.34 1.00
N GLN A 92 -15.95 13.69 1.70
CA GLN A 92 -16.11 13.87 3.14
C GLN A 92 -14.86 13.44 3.90
N TYR A 93 -14.49 14.21 4.92
CA TYR A 93 -13.30 14.08 5.77
C TYR A 93 -11.99 14.49 5.11
N ILE A 94 -12.00 14.87 3.85
CA ILE A 94 -10.84 15.47 3.18
C ILE A 94 -10.98 17.00 3.27
N THR A 95 -9.99 17.66 3.85
CA THR A 95 -10.00 19.12 4.02
C THR A 95 -9.40 19.86 2.84
N GLY A 96 -8.49 19.24 2.11
CA GLY A 96 -7.87 19.81 0.93
C GLY A 96 -6.50 19.23 0.62
N PHE A 97 -5.89 19.78 -0.42
CA PHE A 97 -4.53 19.42 -0.82
C PHE A 97 -3.49 20.18 0.00
N VAL A 98 -2.34 19.54 0.20
CA VAL A 98 -1.15 20.22 0.74
C VAL A 98 -0.46 20.99 -0.37
N GLY A 99 -0.16 22.25 -0.11
CA GLY A 99 0.53 23.12 -1.04
C GLY A 99 0.06 24.56 -0.99
N PRO A 100 0.67 25.46 -1.74
CA PRO A 100 0.23 26.85 -1.83
C PRO A 100 -1.21 26.97 -2.29
N LYS A 101 -1.88 28.05 -1.88
CA LYS A 101 -3.27 28.31 -2.26
C LYS A 101 -3.49 28.17 -3.76
N GLY A 102 -4.42 27.29 -4.14
CA GLY A 102 -4.81 27.07 -5.53
C GLY A 102 -3.90 26.14 -6.34
N ARG A 103 -2.84 25.59 -5.74
CA ARG A 103 -1.95 24.65 -6.43
C ARG A 103 -1.49 23.57 -5.48
N PRO A 104 -1.97 22.33 -5.65
CA PRO A 104 -1.38 21.20 -4.96
C PRO A 104 0.09 21.02 -5.35
N GLU A 105 0.91 20.77 -4.36
CA GLU A 105 2.33 20.51 -4.57
C GLU A 105 2.55 19.02 -4.73
N SER A 106 3.18 18.62 -5.83
CA SER A 106 3.51 17.23 -6.06
C SER A 106 4.71 16.79 -5.22
N ILE A 107 4.69 15.55 -4.79
CA ILE A 107 5.74 14.90 -4.04
C ILE A 107 6.46 13.92 -4.96
N THR A 108 7.77 13.88 -4.92
CA THR A 108 8.55 12.92 -5.70
C THR A 108 8.34 11.50 -5.17
N ASP A 109 8.58 10.51 -6.03
CA ASP A 109 8.49 9.09 -5.62
C ASP A 109 9.41 8.80 -4.44
N GLU A 110 10.59 9.42 -4.40
CA GLU A 110 11.54 9.26 -3.30
C GLU A 110 11.01 9.85 -1.98
N GLU A 111 10.40 11.03 -2.02
CA GLU A 111 9.78 11.64 -0.85
C GLU A 111 8.59 10.81 -0.36
N ALA A 112 7.78 10.30 -1.27
CA ALA A 112 6.67 9.42 -0.94
C ALA A 112 7.15 8.15 -0.24
N ARG A 113 8.24 7.55 -0.69
CA ARG A 113 8.87 6.40 -0.04
C ARG A 113 9.32 6.72 1.38
N ARG A 114 9.96 7.86 1.57
CA ARG A 114 10.39 8.32 2.90
C ARG A 114 9.21 8.56 3.86
N MET A 115 8.06 8.89 3.32
CA MET A 115 6.82 9.07 4.09
C MET A 115 6.11 7.76 4.42
N GLY A 116 6.64 6.61 4.01
CA GLY A 116 6.12 5.31 4.34
C GLY A 116 5.23 4.66 3.26
N VAL A 117 5.29 5.13 2.03
CA VAL A 117 4.50 4.54 0.93
C VAL A 117 4.92 3.10 0.65
N GLU A 118 6.19 2.77 0.77
CA GLU A 118 6.67 1.40 0.56
C GLU A 118 6.20 0.42 1.65
N GLY A 119 6.08 0.88 2.90
CA GLY A 119 5.54 0.06 3.99
C GLY A 119 4.02 -0.06 3.92
N GLY A 120 3.38 0.81 3.19
CA GLY A 120 1.93 0.94 3.12
C GLY A 120 1.29 0.23 1.95
N ALA A 121 1.61 -1.00 1.74
CA ALA A 121 0.80 -1.81 0.86
C ALA A 121 0.53 -1.16 -0.51
N ASN A 122 1.54 -0.88 -1.22
CA ASN A 122 1.46 -0.97 -2.66
C ASN A 122 1.22 -2.42 -3.07
N SER A 123 0.29 -3.01 -2.37
CA SER A 123 -0.08 -4.39 -2.57
C SER A 123 -0.63 -4.66 -3.95
N SER A 124 -1.02 -3.65 -4.69
CA SER A 124 -1.55 -3.87 -6.02
C SER A 124 -0.51 -3.80 -7.14
N GLU A 125 0.66 -3.25 -6.91
CA GLU A 125 1.66 -3.08 -7.98
C GLU A 125 3.12 -3.26 -7.57
N ALA A 126 3.45 -3.23 -6.30
CA ALA A 126 4.76 -3.68 -5.86
C ALA A 126 4.75 -5.21 -5.90
N LYS A 127 5.24 -5.76 -6.97
CA LYS A 127 5.66 -7.15 -6.99
C LYS A 127 6.66 -7.29 -5.86
N VAL A 128 6.26 -7.95 -4.80
CA VAL A 128 7.20 -8.41 -3.79
C VAL A 128 8.11 -9.38 -4.54
N GLU A 129 9.28 -8.92 -4.88
CA GLU A 129 10.30 -9.80 -5.43
C GLU A 129 10.76 -10.73 -4.31
N LEU A 130 10.09 -11.86 -4.23
CA LEU A 130 10.52 -12.91 -3.36
C LEU A 130 11.69 -13.60 -4.06
N SER A 131 12.89 -13.41 -3.54
CA SER A 131 14.10 -14.04 -4.07
C SER A 131 14.21 -15.50 -3.62
N VAL A 132 13.14 -16.28 -3.81
CA VAL A 132 13.12 -17.71 -3.50
C VAL A 132 12.91 -18.54 -4.75
N ASN A 133 13.50 -19.71 -4.75
CA ASN A 133 13.35 -20.70 -5.82
C ASN A 133 12.62 -21.93 -5.28
N ILE A 134 12.11 -22.74 -6.21
CA ILE A 134 11.53 -24.04 -5.85
C ILE A 134 12.59 -24.88 -5.13
N GLY A 135 12.23 -25.41 -3.97
CA GLY A 135 13.13 -26.17 -3.12
C GLY A 135 13.78 -25.39 -1.98
N ASP A 136 13.63 -24.06 -1.98
CA ASP A 136 14.13 -23.21 -0.90
C ASP A 136 13.28 -23.35 0.36
N ILE A 137 13.92 -23.12 1.50
CA ILE A 137 13.24 -23.12 2.79
C ILE A 137 12.76 -21.71 3.12
N VAL A 138 11.51 -21.59 3.46
CA VAL A 138 10.88 -20.31 3.84
C VAL A 138 10.25 -20.43 5.22
N GLU A 139 10.23 -19.34 5.95
CA GLU A 139 9.53 -19.21 7.21
C GLU A 139 8.22 -18.45 7.01
N ILE A 140 7.15 -18.98 7.53
CA ILE A 140 5.83 -18.34 7.51
C ILE A 140 5.80 -17.28 8.61
N ILE A 141 5.54 -16.03 8.25
CA ILE A 141 5.58 -14.89 9.19
C ILE A 141 4.20 -14.39 9.59
N GLU A 142 3.18 -14.72 8.83
CA GLU A 142 1.80 -14.28 9.09
C GLU A 142 0.80 -15.42 8.98
N GLY A 143 -0.31 -15.26 9.66
CA GLY A 143 -1.44 -16.20 9.63
C GLY A 143 -1.38 -17.23 10.74
N SER A 144 -2.25 -18.24 10.64
CA SER A 144 -2.35 -19.31 11.63
C SER A 144 -1.12 -20.22 11.67
N LEU A 145 -0.31 -20.21 10.63
CA LEU A 145 0.91 -21.02 10.51
C LEU A 145 2.19 -20.21 10.76
N ALA A 146 2.08 -19.02 11.32
CA ALA A 146 3.23 -18.19 11.65
C ALA A 146 4.23 -18.96 12.52
N SER A 147 5.51 -18.81 12.22
CA SER A 147 6.65 -19.51 12.82
C SER A 147 6.89 -20.94 12.31
N PHE A 148 6.03 -21.46 11.46
CA PHE A 148 6.32 -22.73 10.78
C PHE A 148 7.29 -22.51 9.62
N VAL A 149 8.02 -23.54 9.29
CA VAL A 149 8.98 -23.56 8.20
C VAL A 149 8.49 -24.51 7.13
N GLY A 150 8.54 -24.08 5.89
CA GLY A 150 8.12 -24.88 4.75
C GLY A 150 9.15 -24.87 3.63
N THR A 151 9.04 -25.85 2.74
CA THR A 151 9.83 -25.94 1.52
C THR A 151 8.97 -25.52 0.35
N VAL A 152 9.47 -24.64 -0.50
CA VAL A 152 8.74 -24.13 -1.67
C VAL A 152 8.59 -25.26 -2.70
N LYS A 153 7.34 -25.60 -3.01
CA LYS A 153 7.00 -26.62 -4.02
C LYS A 153 6.72 -26.01 -5.37
N SER A 154 5.96 -24.91 -5.41
CA SER A 154 5.66 -24.16 -6.62
C SER A 154 5.51 -22.67 -6.34
N ILE A 155 5.72 -21.86 -7.37
CA ILE A 155 5.64 -20.40 -7.29
C ILE A 155 4.74 -19.91 -8.41
N ASP A 156 3.71 -19.13 -8.06
CA ASP A 156 2.86 -18.40 -8.99
C ASP A 156 3.21 -16.90 -8.89
N ALA A 157 4.09 -16.46 -9.75
CA ALA A 157 4.54 -15.08 -9.76
C ALA A 157 3.46 -14.10 -10.21
N GLU A 158 2.52 -14.52 -11.03
CA GLU A 158 1.44 -13.66 -11.52
C GLU A 158 0.47 -13.28 -10.43
N ASN A 159 0.11 -14.22 -9.57
CA ASN A 159 -0.80 -14.01 -8.44
C ASN A 159 -0.07 -13.71 -7.13
N GLN A 160 1.27 -13.67 -7.15
CA GLN A 160 2.13 -13.47 -5.97
C GLN A 160 1.83 -14.48 -4.86
N LYS A 161 1.65 -15.73 -5.24
CA LYS A 161 1.38 -16.86 -4.35
C LYS A 161 2.41 -17.96 -4.53
N LEU A 162 2.58 -18.75 -3.51
CA LEU A 162 3.43 -19.92 -3.56
C LEU A 162 2.80 -21.06 -2.77
N VAL A 163 3.14 -22.28 -3.13
CA VAL A 163 2.74 -23.48 -2.41
C VAL A 163 3.97 -24.02 -1.69
N CYS A 164 3.85 -24.17 -0.40
CA CYS A 164 4.90 -24.74 0.45
C CYS A 164 4.46 -26.08 1.02
N LEU A 165 5.43 -26.97 1.17
CA LEU A 165 5.28 -28.17 1.98
C LEU A 165 5.67 -27.84 3.41
N VAL A 166 4.69 -27.88 4.30
CA VAL A 166 4.89 -27.62 5.73
C VAL A 166 4.70 -28.90 6.52
N GLU A 167 5.65 -29.25 7.34
CA GLU A 167 5.52 -30.38 8.23
C GLU A 167 4.72 -30.00 9.48
N MET A 168 3.53 -30.57 9.59
CA MET A 168 2.65 -30.38 10.74
C MET A 168 2.21 -31.75 11.28
N PHE A 169 2.33 -31.91 12.59
CA PHE A 169 1.90 -33.16 13.27
C PHE A 169 2.48 -34.44 12.65
N GLY A 170 3.74 -34.40 12.20
CA GLY A 170 4.40 -35.53 11.57
C GLY A 170 3.95 -35.80 10.13
N ARG A 171 3.23 -34.92 9.53
CA ARG A 171 2.77 -35.03 8.13
C ARG A 171 3.12 -33.80 7.33
N GLU A 172 3.52 -33.99 6.07
CA GLU A 172 3.70 -32.90 5.14
C GLU A 172 2.35 -32.48 4.55
N SER A 173 2.07 -31.19 4.63
CA SER A 173 0.85 -30.62 4.07
C SER A 173 1.21 -29.51 3.09
N GLU A 174 0.50 -29.47 1.96
CA GLU A 174 0.65 -28.39 0.99
C GLU A 174 -0.18 -27.19 1.46
N VAL A 175 0.46 -26.05 1.55
CA VAL A 175 -0.19 -24.80 1.98
C VAL A 175 0.07 -23.73 0.94
N GLU A 176 -0.99 -23.09 0.46
CA GLU A 176 -0.89 -21.91 -0.40
C GLU A 176 -0.72 -20.67 0.45
N LEU A 177 0.31 -19.88 0.16
CA LEU A 177 0.66 -18.67 0.88
C LEU A 177 0.93 -17.53 -0.10
N SER A 178 0.64 -16.31 0.35
CA SER A 178 1.04 -15.11 -0.40
C SER A 178 2.52 -14.81 -0.16
N PHE A 179 3.16 -14.14 -1.10
CA PHE A 179 4.58 -13.74 -0.97
C PHE A 179 4.84 -12.91 0.28
N SER A 180 3.87 -12.10 0.69
CA SER A 180 3.96 -11.30 1.91
C SER A 180 3.92 -12.09 3.22
N GLN A 181 3.45 -13.33 3.18
CA GLN A 181 3.28 -14.18 4.36
C GLN A 181 4.52 -15.03 4.68
N VAL A 182 5.51 -15.00 3.81
CA VAL A 182 6.72 -15.80 3.95
C VAL A 182 7.96 -14.94 3.79
N ARG A 183 9.06 -15.40 4.40
CA ARG A 183 10.38 -14.84 4.16
C ARG A 183 11.37 -15.97 3.93
N GLN A 184 12.40 -15.68 3.16
CA GLN A 184 13.47 -16.64 2.95
C GLN A 184 14.20 -16.90 4.27
N LYS A 185 14.30 -18.16 4.65
CA LYS A 185 15.11 -18.54 5.79
C LYS A 185 16.54 -18.81 5.32
N LEU A 186 17.43 -17.90 5.69
CA LEU A 186 18.87 -18.09 5.52
C LEU A 186 19.31 -19.04 6.64
N GLY A 187 19.49 -20.28 6.26
CA GLY A 187 19.95 -21.32 7.18
C GLY A 187 21.41 -21.23 7.49
#